data_bf48f83cf64bb6e1728eabfb47f34b0b
#
_entry.id   bf48f83cf64bb6e1728eabfb47f34b0b
#
_cell.length_a   1.000
_cell.length_b   1.000
_cell.length_c   1.000
_cell.angle_alpha   90.00
_cell.angle_beta   90.00
_cell.angle_gamma   90.00
#
_symmetry.space_group_name_H-M   'P 1'
#
loop_
_entity.id
_entity.type
_entity.pdbx_description
1 polymer ?
#
loop_
_entity_poly.entity_id
_entity_poly.type
_entity_poly.pdbx_seq_one_letter_code
_entity_poly.pdbx_strand_id
1 'polypeptide(L)'
;NFSKMENKKGTEKKGTDTSLAKKEMSQSERFTEMVMKQFTNNAGELALTNYMRKLCQNYFIRIDQTLKDLEKKRLSKPEKYRDELAFDWKNVNLSKLAVDVVSYSSVGLDPTQPNQVNCIPYKNNTTNKFDIGFIIGYKGLELKVKKYGLDIPDDVVVELVYKNDKFKQIKKDINNKVEGYTLEVVDDFNRGEIVGGFYYHVYFDRPERNKLRVFSKADIEKRKPGYASVEFWGGEKDKWENGKKIGKEHIAGWFDEMAYKTIYRAAYNALTIDSQKIDDHYQSVMALEREILDSRVMLEIKENANQGEAIGFEEDKTNAIT
;
A
#
# COMPACT_ATOMS: atom_id res chain seq x y z
N ASN A 1 29.91 0.54 89.89
CA ASN A 1 30.56 1.85 89.74
C ASN A 1 30.10 2.58 88.51
N PHE A 2 29.32 3.57 88.77
CA PHE A 2 29.29 4.95 88.27
C PHE A 2 29.67 5.19 86.83
N SER A 3 28.77 5.67 86.03
CA SER A 3 28.49 7.11 85.77
C SER A 3 28.82 7.36 84.31
N LYS A 4 28.03 7.91 83.46
CA LYS A 4 27.50 9.27 83.36
C LYS A 4 26.66 9.38 82.05
N MET A 5 25.59 10.09 82.18
CA MET A 5 24.82 10.69 81.09
C MET A 5 25.66 11.58 80.20
N GLU A 6 25.43 11.54 78.89
CA GLU A 6 25.51 12.78 78.10
C GLU A 6 24.55 12.77 76.91
N ASN A 7 23.71 13.75 76.86
CA ASN A 7 22.82 14.15 75.80
C ASN A 7 23.59 14.53 74.53
N LYS A 8 23.19 14.02 73.33
CA LYS A 8 23.47 14.72 72.06
C LYS A 8 22.28 14.69 71.18
N LYS A 9 21.71 15.83 71.04
CA LYS A 9 21.02 16.53 69.94
C LYS A 9 20.66 15.71 68.69
N GLY A 10 19.38 15.87 68.37
CA GLY A 10 18.78 15.37 67.12
C GLY A 10 19.49 15.89 65.86
N THR A 11 19.63 14.99 64.93
CA THR A 11 19.94 15.30 63.56
C THR A 11 18.65 15.12 62.73
N GLU A 12 18.15 16.21 62.24
CA GLU A 12 17.07 16.27 61.26
C GLU A 12 17.47 15.44 60.04
N LYS A 13 16.70 14.39 59.80
CA LYS A 13 16.72 13.72 58.50
C LYS A 13 16.11 14.63 57.45
N LYS A 14 16.94 15.28 56.62
CA LYS A 14 16.51 15.86 55.36
C LYS A 14 15.78 14.77 54.59
N GLY A 15 14.47 14.96 54.41
CA GLY A 15 13.68 14.20 53.44
C GLY A 15 14.27 14.35 52.05
N THR A 16 14.77 13.30 51.48
CA THR A 16 15.06 13.21 50.06
C THR A 16 13.71 13.23 49.35
N ASP A 17 13.40 14.40 48.85
CA ASP A 17 12.29 14.64 47.92
C ASP A 17 12.66 13.93 46.59
N THR A 18 12.36 12.62 46.50
CA THR A 18 12.39 11.86 45.27
C THR A 18 11.16 12.29 44.49
N SER A 19 11.22 13.45 43.88
CA SER A 19 10.37 13.78 42.76
C SER A 19 10.70 12.73 41.69
N LEU A 20 9.85 11.70 41.57
CA LEU A 20 9.83 10.76 40.47
C LEU A 20 9.64 11.60 39.21
N ALA A 21 10.74 11.97 38.56
CA ALA A 21 10.69 12.57 37.25
C ALA A 21 9.81 11.66 36.38
N LYS A 22 8.64 12.16 35.99
CA LYS A 22 7.69 11.47 35.13
C LYS A 22 8.47 11.17 33.85
N LYS A 23 8.90 9.92 33.68
CA LYS A 23 9.62 9.47 32.49
C LYS A 23 8.74 9.81 31.29
N GLU A 24 9.20 10.69 30.44
CA GLU A 24 8.47 10.98 29.20
C GLU A 24 8.30 9.70 28.40
N MET A 25 7.06 9.39 28.06
CA MET A 25 6.75 8.20 27.26
C MET A 25 7.44 8.32 25.90
N SER A 26 8.07 7.24 25.48
CA SER A 26 8.63 7.13 24.14
C SER A 26 7.55 7.25 23.06
N GLN A 27 7.92 7.58 21.85
CA GLN A 27 6.99 7.66 20.72
C GLN A 27 6.29 6.32 20.46
N SER A 28 7.00 5.21 20.63
CA SER A 28 6.45 3.86 20.54
C SER A 28 5.39 3.58 21.61
N GLU A 29 5.64 4.00 22.85
CA GLU A 29 4.66 3.86 23.94
C GLU A 29 3.40 4.68 23.68
N ARG A 30 3.54 5.95 23.26
CA ARG A 30 2.41 6.82 22.89
C ARG A 30 1.59 6.23 21.75
N PHE A 31 2.26 5.76 20.71
CA PHE A 31 1.58 5.10 19.57
C PHE A 31 0.81 3.87 20.05
N THR A 32 1.46 3.00 20.80
CA THR A 32 0.86 1.76 21.32
C THR A 32 -0.35 2.06 22.20
N GLU A 33 -0.25 3.03 23.12
CA GLU A 33 -1.39 3.44 23.94
C GLU A 33 -2.56 3.95 23.11
N MET A 34 -2.31 4.78 22.11
CA MET A 34 -3.37 5.31 21.25
C MET A 34 -4.07 4.20 20.46
N VAL A 35 -3.31 3.27 19.91
CA VAL A 35 -3.85 2.11 19.19
C VAL A 35 -4.65 1.21 20.13
N MET A 36 -4.11 0.93 21.34
CA MET A 36 -4.80 0.15 22.39
C MET A 36 -6.12 0.78 22.80
N LYS A 37 -6.13 2.10 22.99
CA LYS A 37 -7.34 2.84 23.33
C LYS A 37 -8.40 2.72 22.21
N GLN A 38 -8.01 2.78 20.96
CA GLN A 38 -8.93 2.60 19.83
C GLN A 38 -9.49 1.18 19.76
N PHE A 39 -8.67 0.15 20.02
CA PHE A 39 -9.17 -1.22 20.11
C PHE A 39 -10.22 -1.36 21.21
N THR A 40 -9.97 -0.82 22.39
CA THR A 40 -10.91 -0.89 23.53
C THR A 40 -12.22 -0.16 23.22
N ASN A 41 -12.14 1.00 22.55
CA ASN A 41 -13.34 1.78 22.20
C ASN A 41 -14.19 1.10 21.11
N ASN A 42 -13.58 0.40 20.17
CA ASN A 42 -14.29 -0.18 19.03
C ASN A 42 -14.73 -1.64 19.25
N ALA A 43 -13.99 -2.39 20.06
CA ALA A 43 -14.21 -3.83 20.25
C ALA A 43 -14.73 -4.20 21.66
N GLY A 44 -14.99 -3.21 22.53
CA GLY A 44 -15.26 -3.44 23.93
C GLY A 44 -14.03 -3.98 24.65
N GLU A 45 -14.23 -4.67 25.79
CA GLU A 45 -13.13 -5.27 26.58
C GLU A 45 -12.52 -6.54 25.95
N LEU A 46 -12.68 -6.77 24.67
CA LEU A 46 -12.03 -7.88 23.97
C LEU A 46 -10.51 -7.73 24.09
N ALA A 47 -9.91 -8.61 24.86
CA ALA A 47 -8.47 -8.63 25.08
C ALA A 47 -7.75 -8.76 23.75
N LEU A 48 -6.93 -7.77 23.40
CA LEU A 48 -6.04 -7.83 22.25
C LEU A 48 -5.18 -9.08 22.31
N THR A 49 -5.30 -9.90 21.29
CA THR A 49 -4.45 -11.08 21.17
C THR A 49 -2.97 -10.68 21.06
N ASN A 50 -2.06 -11.55 21.47
CA ASN A 50 -0.63 -11.31 21.32
C ASN A 50 -0.25 -11.06 19.84
N TYR A 51 -0.97 -11.70 18.93
CA TYR A 51 -0.81 -11.49 17.48
C TYR A 51 -1.13 -10.05 17.07
N MET A 52 -2.26 -9.50 17.51
CA MET A 52 -2.66 -8.12 17.19
C MET A 52 -1.69 -7.09 17.78
N ARG A 53 -1.20 -7.32 19.00
CA ARG A 53 -0.16 -6.47 19.61
C ARG A 53 1.11 -6.47 18.77
N LYS A 54 1.54 -7.64 18.30
CA LYS A 54 2.70 -7.76 17.41
C LYS A 54 2.48 -7.04 16.09
N LEU A 55 1.31 -7.16 15.48
CA LEU A 55 0.98 -6.40 14.26
C LEU A 55 1.06 -4.88 14.49
N CYS A 56 0.49 -4.37 15.58
CA CYS A 56 0.59 -2.94 15.90
C CYS A 56 2.05 -2.48 16.05
N GLN A 57 2.91 -3.30 16.66
CA GLN A 57 4.35 -3.02 16.73
C GLN A 57 4.99 -3.01 15.33
N ASN A 58 4.60 -3.94 14.45
CA ASN A 58 5.08 -3.98 13.08
C ASN A 58 4.68 -2.72 12.30
N TYR A 59 3.46 -2.20 12.50
CA TYR A 59 3.03 -0.90 11.94
C TYR A 59 3.92 0.22 12.42
N PHE A 60 4.18 0.31 13.74
CA PHE A 60 5.08 1.34 14.28
C PHE A 60 6.47 1.25 13.64
N ILE A 61 7.08 0.08 13.63
CA ILE A 61 8.42 -0.14 13.07
C ILE A 61 8.49 0.29 11.61
N ARG A 62 7.49 -0.12 10.80
CA ARG A 62 7.47 0.19 9.37
C ARG A 62 7.28 1.67 9.10
N ILE A 63 6.38 2.33 9.82
CA ILE A 63 6.12 3.77 9.70
C ILE A 63 7.34 4.56 10.13
N ASP A 64 7.94 4.21 11.27
CA ASP A 64 9.16 4.86 11.78
C ASP A 64 10.30 4.80 10.76
N GLN A 65 10.53 3.63 10.16
CA GLN A 65 11.50 3.46 9.09
C GLN A 65 11.17 4.33 7.87
N THR A 66 9.90 4.34 7.45
CA THR A 66 9.46 5.14 6.29
C THR A 66 9.68 6.63 6.54
N LEU A 67 9.31 7.14 7.72
CA LEU A 67 9.52 8.54 8.08
C LEU A 67 11.02 8.90 8.08
N LYS A 68 11.88 8.06 8.66
CA LYS A 68 13.33 8.27 8.68
C LYS A 68 13.93 8.30 7.28
N ASP A 69 13.52 7.39 6.41
CA ASP A 69 14.01 7.33 5.02
C ASP A 69 13.58 8.56 4.21
N LEU A 70 12.35 9.03 4.38
CA LEU A 70 11.84 10.22 3.72
C LEU A 70 12.48 11.49 4.28
N GLU A 71 12.71 11.59 5.59
CA GLU A 71 13.42 12.72 6.19
C GLU A 71 14.86 12.80 5.68
N LYS A 72 15.56 11.67 5.58
CA LYS A 72 16.89 11.61 4.97
C LYS A 72 16.87 12.13 3.52
N LYS A 73 15.88 11.74 2.72
CA LYS A 73 15.69 12.25 1.35
C LYS A 73 15.35 13.74 1.35
N ARG A 74 14.52 14.23 2.28
CA ARG A 74 14.21 15.66 2.41
C ARG A 74 15.47 16.48 2.72
N LEU A 75 16.28 16.01 3.67
CA LEU A 75 17.51 16.68 4.08
C LEU A 75 18.62 16.65 3.02
N SER A 76 18.61 15.68 2.11
CA SER A 76 19.57 15.64 0.99
C SER A 76 19.31 16.69 -0.08
N LYS A 77 18.11 17.29 -0.11
CA LYS A 77 17.79 18.40 -1.02
C LYS A 77 18.43 19.71 -0.51
N PRO A 78 18.86 20.61 -1.42
CA PRO A 78 19.25 21.98 -1.04
C PRO A 78 18.13 22.67 -0.24
N GLU A 79 18.48 23.48 0.73
CA GLU A 79 17.54 24.07 1.70
C GLU A 79 16.35 24.78 1.04
N LYS A 80 16.58 25.55 -0.01
CA LYS A 80 15.52 26.25 -0.77
C LYS A 80 14.49 25.34 -1.46
N TYR A 81 14.77 24.03 -1.57
CA TYR A 81 13.88 23.04 -2.20
C TYR A 81 13.37 22.01 -1.20
N ARG A 82 13.65 22.19 0.09
CA ARG A 82 13.15 21.32 1.13
C ARG A 82 11.70 21.62 1.43
N ASP A 83 10.90 20.57 1.56
CA ASP A 83 9.55 20.68 2.12
C ASP A 83 9.65 21.23 3.54
N GLU A 84 8.79 22.18 3.91
CA GLU A 84 8.80 22.81 5.25
C GLU A 84 8.52 21.83 6.37
N LEU A 85 7.60 20.88 6.11
CA LEU A 85 7.17 19.90 7.09
C LEU A 85 8.16 18.72 7.13
N ALA A 86 8.83 18.53 8.27
CA ALA A 86 9.73 17.40 8.49
C ALA A 86 8.96 16.09 8.66
N PHE A 87 9.50 15.00 8.14
CA PHE A 87 8.95 13.64 8.32
C PHE A 87 9.32 13.13 9.72
N ASP A 88 8.58 13.59 10.73
CA ASP A 88 8.75 13.24 12.14
C ASP A 88 7.40 12.85 12.74
N TRP A 89 7.40 12.00 13.75
CA TRP A 89 6.22 11.55 14.49
C TRP A 89 5.37 12.68 15.07
N LYS A 90 5.97 13.79 15.49
CA LYS A 90 5.23 14.98 15.97
C LYS A 90 4.34 15.60 14.88
N ASN A 91 4.70 15.40 13.63
CA ASN A 91 3.98 15.90 12.47
C ASN A 91 3.01 14.85 11.89
N VAL A 92 2.87 13.67 12.50
CA VAL A 92 1.89 12.65 12.09
C VAL A 92 0.56 12.88 12.80
N ASN A 93 -0.53 12.67 12.09
CA ASN A 93 -1.88 12.65 12.66
C ASN A 93 -2.12 11.31 13.39
N LEU A 94 -1.69 11.26 14.65
CA LEU A 94 -1.70 10.03 15.44
C LEU A 94 -3.12 9.49 15.69
N SER A 95 -4.12 10.38 15.83
CA SER A 95 -5.50 9.95 16.09
C SER A 95 -6.09 9.19 14.91
N LYS A 96 -5.93 9.72 13.69
CA LYS A 96 -6.33 9.01 12.45
C LYS A 96 -5.53 7.71 12.29
N LEU A 97 -4.22 7.79 12.46
CA LEU A 97 -3.32 6.64 12.33
C LEU A 97 -3.71 5.48 13.25
N ALA A 98 -4.07 5.77 14.51
CA ALA A 98 -4.46 4.73 15.47
C ALA A 98 -5.72 3.97 15.00
N VAL A 99 -6.72 4.67 14.47
CA VAL A 99 -7.94 4.06 13.91
C VAL A 99 -7.61 3.18 12.71
N ASP A 100 -6.80 3.70 11.79
CA ASP A 100 -6.44 2.99 10.56
C ASP A 100 -5.62 1.73 10.88
N VAL A 101 -4.66 1.80 11.81
CA VAL A 101 -3.87 0.63 12.25
C VAL A 101 -4.76 -0.45 12.87
N VAL A 102 -5.77 -0.08 13.66
CA VAL A 102 -6.74 -1.04 14.20
C VAL A 102 -7.44 -1.78 13.08
N SER A 103 -7.96 -1.07 12.08
CA SER A 103 -8.71 -1.66 10.97
C SER A 103 -7.83 -2.61 10.14
N TYR A 104 -6.64 -2.16 9.71
CA TYR A 104 -5.74 -2.97 8.88
C TYR A 104 -5.14 -4.17 9.61
N SER A 105 -4.80 -4.03 10.90
CA SER A 105 -4.29 -5.15 11.70
C SER A 105 -5.38 -6.18 12.02
N SER A 106 -6.63 -5.76 12.17
CA SER A 106 -7.77 -6.68 12.36
C SER A 106 -8.06 -7.53 11.12
N VAL A 107 -7.82 -6.98 9.92
CA VAL A 107 -7.84 -7.75 8.67
C VAL A 107 -6.66 -8.74 8.59
N GLY A 108 -5.59 -8.51 9.36
CA GLY A 108 -4.40 -9.37 9.41
C GLY A 108 -3.28 -8.94 8.47
N LEU A 109 -3.31 -7.70 7.98
CA LEU A 109 -2.29 -7.16 7.09
C LEU A 109 -1.07 -6.71 7.89
N ASP A 110 0.13 -7.17 7.49
CA ASP A 110 1.40 -6.87 8.14
C ASP A 110 2.29 -6.00 7.23
N PRO A 111 2.61 -4.76 7.62
CA PRO A 111 3.43 -3.86 6.81
C PRO A 111 4.92 -4.24 6.76
N THR A 112 5.37 -5.16 7.62
CA THR A 112 6.75 -5.68 7.59
C THR A 112 6.91 -6.81 6.58
N GLN A 113 5.81 -7.42 6.14
CA GLN A 113 5.86 -8.46 5.12
C GLN A 113 5.89 -7.86 3.72
N PRO A 114 6.74 -8.37 2.82
CA PRO A 114 6.84 -7.85 1.45
C PRO A 114 5.48 -7.87 0.73
N ASN A 115 5.14 -6.75 0.11
CA ASN A 115 3.96 -6.62 -0.76
C ASN A 115 2.60 -6.90 -0.08
N GLN A 116 2.51 -6.88 1.26
CA GLN A 116 1.22 -6.94 1.95
C GLN A 116 0.58 -5.56 2.07
N VAL A 117 1.24 -4.63 2.71
CA VAL A 117 0.75 -3.24 2.81
C VAL A 117 1.92 -2.25 2.86
N ASN A 118 1.78 -1.13 2.17
CA ASN A 118 2.76 -0.05 2.16
C ASN A 118 2.21 1.14 2.93
N CYS A 119 3.03 1.72 3.80
CA CYS A 119 2.70 2.91 4.59
C CYS A 119 3.29 4.14 3.90
N ILE A 120 2.46 5.08 3.46
CA ILE A 120 2.88 6.27 2.72
C ILE A 120 2.34 7.52 3.42
N PRO A 121 3.19 8.43 3.88
CA PRO A 121 2.76 9.69 4.46
C PRO A 121 2.32 10.67 3.36
N TYR A 122 1.12 11.22 3.51
CA TYR A 122 0.55 12.27 2.67
C TYR A 122 0.38 13.54 3.50
N LYS A 123 0.86 14.68 2.98
CA LYS A 123 0.67 15.97 3.64
C LYS A 123 -0.81 16.37 3.57
N ASN A 124 -1.43 16.51 4.73
CA ASN A 124 -2.76 17.06 4.88
C ASN A 124 -2.66 18.56 5.11
N ASN A 125 -3.06 19.36 4.11
CA ASN A 125 -2.93 20.81 4.17
C ASN A 125 -3.89 21.47 5.17
N THR A 126 -4.99 20.78 5.54
CA THR A 126 -5.96 21.31 6.53
C THR A 126 -5.39 21.24 7.95
N THR A 127 -4.75 20.12 8.29
CA THR A 127 -4.19 19.89 9.63
C THR A 127 -2.72 20.26 9.73
N ASN A 128 -2.07 20.54 8.61
CA ASN A 128 -0.62 20.69 8.46
C ASN A 128 0.18 19.54 9.11
N LYS A 129 -0.33 18.30 8.93
CA LYS A 129 0.28 17.06 9.42
C LYS A 129 0.33 16.04 8.29
N PHE A 130 1.05 14.96 8.54
CA PHE A 130 1.03 13.78 7.67
C PHE A 130 -0.07 12.80 8.09
N ASP A 131 -0.95 12.46 7.18
CA ASP A 131 -1.81 11.29 7.26
C ASP A 131 -1.07 10.11 6.64
N ILE A 132 -1.02 8.98 7.33
CA ILE A 132 -0.37 7.78 6.81
C ILE A 132 -1.41 6.97 6.04
N GLY A 133 -1.27 6.93 4.73
CA GLY A 133 -2.10 6.09 3.87
C GLY A 133 -1.54 4.67 3.80
N PHE A 134 -2.42 3.67 3.85
CA PHE A 134 -2.08 2.26 3.73
C PHE A 134 -2.50 1.75 2.35
N ILE A 135 -1.52 1.31 1.55
CA ILE A 135 -1.77 0.79 0.21
C ILE A 135 -1.57 -0.72 0.22
N ILE A 136 -2.66 -1.46 0.03
CA ILE A 136 -2.62 -2.91 -0.03
C ILE A 136 -1.86 -3.36 -1.28
N GLY A 137 -0.78 -4.12 -1.07
CA GLY A 137 0.00 -4.76 -2.10
C GLY A 137 -0.68 -6.03 -2.63
N TYR A 138 -0.09 -6.67 -3.63
CA TYR A 138 -0.71 -7.85 -4.26
C TYR A 138 -0.78 -9.06 -3.31
N LYS A 139 0.19 -9.24 -2.41
CA LYS A 139 0.14 -10.28 -1.37
C LYS A 139 -0.88 -9.97 -0.27
N GLY A 140 -1.07 -8.69 0.06
CA GLY A 140 -2.12 -8.27 0.98
C GLY A 140 -3.52 -8.51 0.40
N LEU A 141 -3.68 -8.31 -0.92
CA LEU A 141 -4.93 -8.62 -1.61
C LEU A 141 -5.24 -10.13 -1.58
N GLU A 142 -4.24 -10.98 -1.84
CA GLU A 142 -4.36 -12.43 -1.68
C GLU A 142 -4.85 -12.81 -0.27
N LEU A 143 -4.20 -12.27 0.77
CA LEU A 143 -4.55 -12.54 2.17
C LEU A 143 -5.97 -12.08 2.48
N LYS A 144 -6.37 -10.89 2.00
CA LYS A 144 -7.73 -10.36 2.14
C LYS A 144 -8.76 -11.29 1.51
N VAL A 145 -8.51 -11.76 0.29
CA VAL A 145 -9.42 -12.69 -0.41
C VAL A 145 -9.47 -14.06 0.27
N LYS A 146 -8.33 -14.60 0.71
CA LYS A 146 -8.30 -15.88 1.46
C LYS A 146 -9.12 -15.83 2.74
N LYS A 147 -9.18 -14.67 3.40
CA LYS A 147 -9.96 -14.50 4.63
C LYS A 147 -11.45 -14.26 4.37
N TYR A 148 -11.79 -13.41 3.40
CA TYR A 148 -13.13 -12.90 3.20
C TYR A 148 -13.79 -13.38 1.90
N GLY A 149 -13.10 -14.13 1.05
CA GLY A 149 -13.62 -14.57 -0.23
C GLY A 149 -14.73 -15.60 -0.13
N LEU A 150 -15.65 -15.52 -1.07
CA LEU A 150 -16.67 -16.52 -1.34
C LEU A 150 -16.10 -17.49 -2.38
N ASP A 151 -16.13 -18.78 -2.10
CA ASP A 151 -15.75 -19.80 -3.06
C ASP A 151 -14.34 -19.60 -3.66
N ILE A 152 -13.35 -19.64 -2.79
CA ILE A 152 -11.95 -19.39 -3.12
C ILE A 152 -11.40 -20.60 -3.90
N PRO A 153 -10.64 -20.40 -5.01
CA PRO A 153 -9.96 -21.49 -5.69
C PRO A 153 -8.91 -22.15 -4.80
N ASP A 154 -8.68 -23.42 -5.01
CA ASP A 154 -7.66 -24.20 -4.30
C ASP A 154 -6.24 -23.74 -4.67
N ASP A 155 -6.07 -23.30 -5.93
CA ASP A 155 -4.81 -22.72 -6.42
C ASP A 155 -5.07 -21.58 -7.40
N VAL A 156 -4.13 -20.63 -7.44
CA VAL A 156 -4.14 -19.49 -8.36
C VAL A 156 -2.80 -19.42 -9.08
N VAL A 157 -2.76 -19.92 -10.29
CA VAL A 157 -1.58 -19.86 -11.16
C VAL A 157 -1.52 -18.51 -11.85
N VAL A 158 -0.37 -17.85 -11.81
CA VAL A 158 -0.09 -16.60 -12.54
C VAL A 158 1.23 -16.77 -13.29
N GLU A 159 1.19 -16.61 -14.60
CA GLU A 159 2.36 -16.79 -15.46
C GLU A 159 2.46 -15.70 -16.54
N LEU A 160 3.71 -15.34 -16.86
CA LEU A 160 4.02 -14.51 -18.01
C LEU A 160 4.31 -15.39 -19.22
N VAL A 161 3.84 -14.95 -20.38
CA VAL A 161 4.07 -15.63 -21.67
C VAL A 161 5.01 -14.78 -22.50
N TYR A 162 6.06 -15.41 -23.00
CA TYR A 162 7.09 -14.79 -23.82
C TYR A 162 7.00 -15.25 -25.28
N LYS A 163 7.65 -14.51 -26.15
CA LYS A 163 7.55 -14.69 -27.59
C LYS A 163 7.94 -16.09 -28.09
N ASN A 164 8.93 -16.71 -27.44
CA ASN A 164 9.43 -18.02 -27.83
C ASN A 164 8.75 -19.18 -27.11
N ASP A 165 7.83 -18.88 -26.14
CA ASP A 165 7.02 -19.90 -25.50
C ASP A 165 5.92 -20.39 -26.43
N LYS A 166 5.53 -21.66 -26.28
CA LYS A 166 4.34 -22.20 -26.93
C LYS A 166 3.17 -22.20 -25.97
N PHE A 167 2.33 -21.19 -26.11
CA PHE A 167 1.13 -21.03 -25.28
C PHE A 167 -0.13 -21.31 -26.08
N LYS A 168 -1.03 -22.11 -25.49
CA LYS A 168 -2.36 -22.38 -26.06
C LYS A 168 -3.42 -22.33 -24.96
N GLN A 169 -4.43 -21.50 -25.17
CA GLN A 169 -5.60 -21.44 -24.32
C GLN A 169 -6.62 -22.48 -24.72
N ILE A 170 -7.22 -23.18 -23.75
CA ILE A 170 -8.32 -24.12 -23.91
C ILE A 170 -9.58 -23.47 -23.33
N LYS A 171 -10.53 -23.13 -24.20
CA LYS A 171 -11.81 -22.52 -23.83
C LYS A 171 -12.87 -23.61 -23.63
N LYS A 172 -13.93 -23.24 -22.86
CA LYS A 172 -15.15 -24.02 -22.82
C LYS A 172 -15.86 -23.94 -24.15
N ASP A 173 -16.28 -25.09 -24.64
CA ASP A 173 -17.13 -25.25 -25.82
C ASP A 173 -18.12 -26.41 -25.64
N ILE A 174 -18.77 -26.82 -26.69
CA ILE A 174 -19.75 -27.92 -26.65
C ILE A 174 -19.11 -29.28 -26.27
N ASN A 175 -17.82 -29.47 -26.55
CA ASN A 175 -17.08 -30.70 -26.30
C ASN A 175 -16.20 -30.62 -25.04
N ASN A 176 -15.84 -29.41 -24.61
CA ASN A 176 -14.95 -29.18 -23.47
C ASN A 176 -15.61 -28.31 -22.42
N LYS A 177 -15.87 -28.86 -21.25
CA LYS A 177 -16.52 -28.16 -20.13
C LYS A 177 -15.54 -27.49 -19.15
N VAL A 178 -14.23 -27.75 -19.31
CA VAL A 178 -13.18 -27.27 -18.39
C VAL A 178 -12.26 -26.31 -19.13
N GLU A 179 -12.10 -25.09 -18.63
CA GLU A 179 -11.05 -24.19 -19.14
C GLU A 179 -9.67 -24.69 -18.72
N GLY A 180 -8.68 -24.46 -19.55
CA GLY A 180 -7.31 -24.84 -19.27
C GLY A 180 -6.31 -24.16 -20.21
N TYR A 181 -5.06 -24.54 -20.09
CA TYR A 181 -3.99 -24.05 -20.97
C TYR A 181 -2.90 -25.10 -21.14
N THR A 182 -2.08 -24.92 -22.16
CA THR A 182 -0.76 -25.53 -22.26
C THR A 182 0.27 -24.42 -22.38
N LEU A 183 1.36 -24.54 -21.65
CA LEU A 183 2.51 -23.65 -21.71
C LEU A 183 3.77 -24.52 -21.75
N GLU A 184 4.50 -24.45 -22.85
CA GLU A 184 5.81 -25.10 -23.02
C GLU A 184 6.87 -23.99 -23.12
N VAL A 185 7.76 -23.92 -22.14
CA VAL A 185 8.94 -23.08 -22.19
C VAL A 185 10.01 -23.86 -22.95
N VAL A 186 10.34 -23.40 -24.16
CA VAL A 186 11.25 -24.13 -25.06
C VAL A 186 12.71 -23.95 -24.61
N ASP A 187 13.07 -22.75 -24.14
CA ASP A 187 14.40 -22.40 -23.65
C ASP A 187 14.29 -21.34 -22.56
N ASP A 188 14.59 -21.72 -21.33
CA ASP A 188 14.51 -20.85 -20.13
C ASP A 188 15.40 -19.62 -20.23
N PHE A 189 16.52 -19.70 -20.95
CA PHE A 189 17.48 -18.61 -21.09
C PHE A 189 17.21 -17.70 -22.29
N ASN A 190 16.30 -18.09 -23.18
CA ASN A 190 15.98 -17.36 -24.40
C ASN A 190 14.48 -17.34 -24.68
N ARG A 191 13.69 -16.89 -23.70
CA ARG A 191 12.23 -16.79 -23.85
C ARG A 191 11.79 -15.62 -24.74
N GLY A 192 12.68 -14.64 -24.99
CA GLY A 192 12.37 -13.45 -25.77
C GLY A 192 11.60 -12.38 -24.98
N GLU A 193 10.87 -11.51 -25.70
CA GLU A 193 10.08 -10.44 -25.08
C GLU A 193 8.76 -10.96 -24.51
N ILE A 194 8.23 -10.30 -23.46
CA ILE A 194 6.89 -10.56 -22.93
C ILE A 194 5.84 -10.19 -23.99
N VAL A 195 4.98 -11.13 -24.34
CA VAL A 195 3.84 -10.92 -25.22
C VAL A 195 2.53 -10.81 -24.45
N GLY A 196 2.51 -11.28 -23.22
CA GLY A 196 1.35 -11.23 -22.34
C GLY A 196 1.53 -12.08 -21.10
N GLY A 197 0.43 -12.59 -20.58
CA GLY A 197 0.41 -13.49 -19.44
C GLY A 197 -1.02 -13.90 -19.12
N PHE A 198 -1.18 -14.69 -18.09
CA PHE A 198 -2.49 -15.16 -17.69
C PHE A 198 -2.57 -15.44 -16.19
N TYR A 199 -3.78 -15.54 -15.69
CA TYR A 199 -4.06 -16.25 -14.44
C TYR A 199 -5.03 -17.40 -14.70
N TYR A 200 -4.91 -18.41 -13.83
CA TYR A 200 -5.78 -19.58 -13.85
C TYR A 200 -6.21 -19.93 -12.45
N HIS A 201 -7.52 -19.87 -12.19
CA HIS A 201 -8.14 -20.32 -10.95
C HIS A 201 -8.42 -21.81 -11.05
N VAL A 202 -7.93 -22.57 -10.09
CA VAL A 202 -8.05 -24.03 -10.07
C VAL A 202 -8.94 -24.45 -8.91
N TYR A 203 -9.94 -25.27 -9.21
CA TYR A 203 -10.82 -25.90 -8.21
C TYR A 203 -10.68 -27.43 -8.40
N PHE A 204 -10.00 -28.10 -7.46
CA PHE A 204 -9.65 -29.52 -7.58
C PHE A 204 -10.89 -30.41 -7.65
N ASP A 205 -11.86 -30.17 -6.75
CA ASP A 205 -13.08 -30.99 -6.68
C ASP A 205 -14.16 -30.55 -7.67
N ARG A 206 -13.98 -29.41 -8.36
CA ARG A 206 -14.97 -28.81 -9.27
C ARG A 206 -14.26 -28.18 -10.48
N PRO A 207 -13.57 -29.00 -11.30
CA PRO A 207 -12.75 -28.49 -12.41
C PRO A 207 -13.55 -27.73 -13.47
N GLU A 208 -14.86 -27.97 -13.56
CA GLU A 208 -15.76 -27.20 -14.42
C GLU A 208 -15.86 -25.73 -14.00
N ARG A 209 -15.45 -25.38 -12.79
CA ARG A 209 -15.34 -23.97 -12.30
C ARG A 209 -14.01 -23.31 -12.58
N ASN A 210 -13.03 -24.05 -13.06
CA ASN A 210 -11.74 -23.51 -13.43
C ASN A 210 -11.91 -22.34 -14.40
N LYS A 211 -11.14 -21.28 -14.18
CA LYS A 211 -11.26 -20.03 -14.93
C LYS A 211 -9.90 -19.56 -15.41
N LEU A 212 -9.73 -19.47 -16.72
CA LEU A 212 -8.55 -18.93 -17.37
C LEU A 212 -8.82 -17.53 -17.91
N ARG A 213 -7.96 -16.57 -17.55
CA ARG A 213 -7.97 -15.22 -18.11
C ARG A 213 -6.61 -14.89 -18.68
N VAL A 214 -6.56 -14.61 -19.97
CA VAL A 214 -5.34 -14.23 -20.69
C VAL A 214 -5.35 -12.71 -20.91
N PHE A 215 -4.18 -12.10 -20.80
CA PHE A 215 -3.90 -10.69 -21.02
C PHE A 215 -2.81 -10.56 -22.07
N SER A 216 -3.05 -9.76 -23.09
CA SER A 216 -1.99 -9.31 -23.99
C SER A 216 -1.08 -8.30 -23.28
N LYS A 217 0.12 -8.05 -23.83
CA LYS A 217 1.00 -6.96 -23.36
C LYS A 217 0.25 -5.63 -23.33
N ALA A 218 -0.53 -5.32 -24.35
CA ALA A 218 -1.35 -4.10 -24.42
C ALA A 218 -2.41 -4.04 -23.30
N ASP A 219 -3.02 -5.17 -22.92
CA ASP A 219 -3.97 -5.21 -21.79
C ASP A 219 -3.30 -4.96 -20.45
N ILE A 220 -2.05 -5.37 -20.29
CA ILE A 220 -1.23 -5.12 -19.11
C ILE A 220 -0.86 -3.63 -19.05
N GLU A 221 -0.38 -3.06 -20.16
CA GLU A 221 0.02 -1.66 -20.27
C GLU A 221 -1.15 -0.70 -20.02
N LYS A 222 -2.36 -1.01 -20.46
CA LYS A 222 -3.58 -0.23 -20.17
C LYS A 222 -3.89 -0.14 -18.67
N ARG A 223 -3.35 -1.04 -17.85
CA ARG A 223 -3.53 -1.05 -16.40
C ARG A 223 -2.40 -0.33 -15.65
N LYS A 224 -1.43 0.21 -16.39
CA LYS A 224 -0.38 1.06 -15.82
C LYS A 224 -1.03 2.30 -15.20
N PRO A 225 -0.81 2.58 -13.90
CA PRO A 225 -1.32 3.81 -13.29
C PRO A 225 -0.70 5.04 -13.95
N GLY A 226 -1.47 6.14 -14.10
CA GLY A 226 -0.99 7.39 -14.69
C GLY A 226 0.23 7.98 -13.97
N TYR A 227 0.32 7.77 -12.65
CA TYR A 227 1.45 8.18 -11.79
C TYR A 227 2.59 7.14 -11.72
N ALA A 228 2.54 6.09 -12.55
CA ALA A 228 3.54 5.03 -12.49
C ALA A 228 4.92 5.53 -12.92
N SER A 229 5.91 5.25 -12.07
CA SER A 229 7.29 5.64 -12.32
C SER A 229 7.89 4.87 -13.49
N VAL A 230 8.63 5.59 -14.31
CA VAL A 230 9.38 5.05 -15.46
C VAL A 230 10.46 4.06 -15.00
N GLU A 231 11.02 4.24 -13.80
CA GLU A 231 12.00 3.35 -13.21
C GLU A 231 11.48 1.92 -13.04
N PHE A 232 10.16 1.76 -12.82
CA PHE A 232 9.53 0.44 -12.68
C PHE A 232 8.90 -0.07 -13.98
N TRP A 233 8.18 0.78 -14.68
CA TRP A 233 7.45 0.36 -15.88
C TRP A 233 8.25 0.46 -17.17
N GLY A 234 9.41 1.10 -17.13
CA GLY A 234 10.16 1.45 -18.31
C GLY A 234 9.56 2.63 -19.08
N GLY A 235 10.30 3.12 -20.05
CA GLY A 235 9.91 4.22 -20.93
C GLY A 235 10.95 5.33 -21.01
N GLU A 236 10.54 6.48 -21.52
CA GLU A 236 11.41 7.63 -21.68
C GLU A 236 11.36 8.55 -20.46
N LYS A 237 12.52 9.03 -20.03
CA LYS A 237 12.70 9.99 -18.96
C LYS A 237 13.50 11.19 -19.45
N ASP A 238 13.10 12.39 -19.05
CA ASP A 238 13.85 13.60 -19.36
C ASP A 238 15.19 13.59 -18.63
N LYS A 239 16.27 13.78 -19.40
CA LYS A 239 17.63 13.90 -18.88
C LYS A 239 17.94 15.37 -18.63
N TRP A 240 18.35 15.68 -17.41
CA TRP A 240 18.66 17.04 -16.96
C TRP A 240 20.12 17.15 -16.56
N GLU A 241 20.78 18.20 -17.01
CA GLU A 241 22.14 18.56 -16.62
C GLU A 241 22.21 20.06 -16.31
N ASN A 242 22.74 20.40 -15.13
CA ASN A 242 22.87 21.80 -14.67
C ASN A 242 21.53 22.59 -14.72
N GLY A 243 20.39 21.89 -14.44
CA GLY A 243 19.05 22.48 -14.44
C GLY A 243 18.46 22.73 -15.84
N LYS A 244 19.13 22.28 -16.92
CA LYS A 244 18.62 22.32 -18.30
C LYS A 244 18.30 20.92 -18.80
N LYS A 245 17.19 20.79 -19.52
CA LYS A 245 16.84 19.54 -20.20
C LYS A 245 17.77 19.37 -21.41
N ILE A 246 18.58 18.29 -21.38
CA ILE A 246 19.55 17.98 -22.44
C ILE A 246 19.10 16.91 -23.41
N GLY A 247 17.97 16.23 -23.11
CA GLY A 247 17.46 15.17 -23.95
C GLY A 247 16.51 14.23 -23.19
N LYS A 248 16.35 13.05 -23.76
CA LYS A 248 15.62 11.94 -23.11
C LYS A 248 16.55 10.73 -23.01
N GLU A 249 16.37 9.93 -21.99
CA GLU A 249 17.00 8.64 -21.82
C GLU A 249 15.95 7.54 -21.72
N HIS A 250 16.25 6.36 -22.28
CA HIS A 250 15.38 5.22 -22.18
C HIS A 250 15.72 4.44 -20.92
N ILE A 251 14.71 4.23 -20.07
CA ILE A 251 14.79 3.39 -18.88
C ILE A 251 14.14 2.05 -19.18
N ALA A 252 14.88 0.96 -19.04
CA ALA A 252 14.35 -0.40 -19.28
C ALA A 252 13.24 -0.77 -18.28
N GLY A 253 13.37 -0.31 -17.03
CA GLY A 253 12.43 -0.61 -15.96
C GLY A 253 12.46 -2.09 -15.53
N TRP A 254 11.42 -2.47 -14.79
CA TRP A 254 11.16 -3.83 -14.30
C TRP A 254 9.80 -4.29 -14.83
N PHE A 255 9.63 -4.23 -16.16
CA PHE A 255 8.32 -4.45 -16.78
C PHE A 255 7.75 -5.84 -16.49
N ASP A 256 8.55 -6.87 -16.49
CA ASP A 256 8.18 -8.24 -16.13
C ASP A 256 7.60 -8.33 -14.72
N GLU A 257 8.25 -7.72 -13.74
CA GLU A 257 7.76 -7.63 -12.36
C GLU A 257 6.42 -6.88 -12.27
N MET A 258 6.29 -5.77 -13.03
CA MET A 258 5.07 -4.98 -13.05
C MET A 258 3.94 -5.72 -13.77
N ALA A 259 4.23 -6.43 -14.85
CA ALA A 259 3.29 -7.27 -15.58
C ALA A 259 2.78 -8.41 -14.70
N TYR A 260 3.69 -9.12 -14.03
CA TYR A 260 3.33 -10.18 -13.08
C TYR A 260 2.41 -9.66 -11.96
N LYS A 261 2.79 -8.57 -11.28
CA LYS A 261 1.98 -7.93 -10.22
C LYS A 261 0.62 -7.50 -10.72
N THR A 262 0.53 -7.00 -11.96
CA THR A 262 -0.72 -6.56 -12.57
C THR A 262 -1.68 -7.74 -12.78
N ILE A 263 -1.19 -8.86 -13.32
CA ILE A 263 -1.99 -10.07 -13.54
C ILE A 263 -2.38 -10.69 -12.19
N TYR A 264 -1.44 -10.74 -11.24
CA TYR A 264 -1.69 -11.27 -9.90
C TYR A 264 -2.81 -10.51 -9.19
N ARG A 265 -2.77 -9.16 -9.23
CA ARG A 265 -3.87 -8.33 -8.70
C ARG A 265 -5.18 -8.59 -9.42
N ALA A 266 -5.15 -8.77 -10.73
CA ALA A 266 -6.34 -9.08 -11.51
C ALA A 266 -6.95 -10.44 -11.14
N ALA A 267 -6.12 -11.45 -10.84
CA ALA A 267 -6.56 -12.77 -10.40
C ALA A 267 -7.36 -12.69 -9.10
N TYR A 268 -6.82 -12.03 -8.07
CA TYR A 268 -7.49 -11.94 -6.78
C TYR A 268 -8.65 -10.93 -6.78
N ASN A 269 -8.59 -9.86 -7.57
CA ASN A 269 -9.72 -8.94 -7.74
C ASN A 269 -10.91 -9.56 -8.49
N ALA A 270 -10.70 -10.64 -9.22
CA ALA A 270 -11.78 -11.37 -9.89
C ALA A 270 -12.59 -12.28 -8.95
N LEU A 271 -12.12 -12.48 -7.71
CA LEU A 271 -12.79 -13.30 -6.73
C LEU A 271 -13.79 -12.48 -5.92
N THR A 272 -14.96 -13.08 -5.70
CA THR A 272 -16.06 -12.42 -4.97
C THR A 272 -15.78 -12.45 -3.46
N ILE A 273 -16.02 -11.33 -2.80
CA ILE A 273 -16.00 -11.26 -1.34
C ILE A 273 -17.35 -11.73 -0.79
N ASP A 274 -17.31 -12.56 0.23
CA ASP A 274 -18.47 -13.06 0.95
C ASP A 274 -19.01 -11.98 1.90
N SER A 275 -20.18 -11.45 1.61
CA SER A 275 -20.81 -10.41 2.44
C SER A 275 -21.11 -10.89 3.88
N GLN A 276 -21.23 -12.19 4.10
CA GLN A 276 -21.45 -12.75 5.45
C GLN A 276 -20.19 -12.75 6.31
N LYS A 277 -19.00 -12.68 5.67
CA LYS A 277 -17.70 -12.62 6.36
C LYS A 277 -17.23 -11.18 6.61
N ILE A 278 -17.91 -10.18 6.03
CA ILE A 278 -17.56 -8.78 6.19
C ILE A 278 -17.87 -8.32 7.61
N ASP A 279 -16.83 -7.86 8.31
CA ASP A 279 -16.92 -7.19 9.61
C ASP A 279 -16.71 -5.67 9.48
N ASP A 280 -16.90 -4.94 10.58
CA ASP A 280 -16.74 -3.47 10.62
C ASP A 280 -15.32 -3.04 10.25
N HIS A 281 -14.31 -3.84 10.58
CA HIS A 281 -12.90 -3.55 10.26
C HIS A 281 -12.66 -3.67 8.76
N TYR A 282 -13.20 -4.71 8.13
CA TYR A 282 -13.13 -4.86 6.68
C TYR A 282 -13.84 -3.71 5.96
N GLN A 283 -15.03 -3.30 6.44
CA GLN A 283 -15.75 -2.15 5.89
C GLN A 283 -14.92 -0.87 6.01
N SER A 284 -14.29 -0.64 7.16
CA SER A 284 -13.39 0.50 7.38
C SER A 284 -12.21 0.50 6.41
N VAL A 285 -11.56 -0.65 6.22
CA VAL A 285 -10.46 -0.79 5.23
C VAL A 285 -10.96 -0.49 3.82
N MET A 286 -12.14 -0.99 3.43
CA MET A 286 -12.72 -0.70 2.11
C MET A 286 -13.02 0.80 1.91
N ALA A 287 -13.51 1.48 2.94
CA ALA A 287 -13.77 2.92 2.88
C ALA A 287 -12.46 3.71 2.72
N LEU A 288 -11.42 3.35 3.46
CA LEU A 288 -10.08 3.96 3.36
C LEU A 288 -9.42 3.71 1.98
N GLU A 289 -9.56 2.51 1.42
CA GLU A 289 -9.08 2.23 0.06
C GLU A 289 -9.77 3.10 -1.00
N ARG A 290 -11.08 3.35 -0.86
CA ARG A 290 -11.84 4.25 -1.74
C ARG A 290 -11.37 5.70 -1.59
N GLU A 291 -11.23 6.19 -0.37
CA GLU A 291 -10.74 7.55 -0.10
C GLU A 291 -9.37 7.80 -0.77
N ILE A 292 -8.46 6.82 -0.68
CA ILE A 292 -7.14 6.89 -1.33
C ILE A 292 -7.25 6.90 -2.85
N LEU A 293 -8.14 6.08 -3.42
CA LEU A 293 -8.37 6.05 -4.87
C LEU A 293 -8.97 7.36 -5.36
N ASP A 294 -10.00 7.87 -4.70
CA ASP A 294 -10.66 9.13 -5.06
C ASP A 294 -9.70 10.31 -4.96
N SER A 295 -8.88 10.36 -3.92
CA SER A 295 -7.85 11.39 -3.75
C SER A 295 -6.81 11.36 -4.87
N ARG A 296 -6.42 10.17 -5.36
CA ARG A 296 -5.49 10.01 -6.48
C ARG A 296 -6.12 10.44 -7.80
N VAL A 297 -7.36 10.02 -8.05
CA VAL A 297 -8.11 10.44 -9.24
C VAL A 297 -8.26 11.96 -9.27
N MET A 298 -8.57 12.60 -8.14
CA MET A 298 -8.67 14.05 -8.04
C MET A 298 -7.34 14.76 -8.29
N LEU A 299 -6.21 14.20 -7.80
CA LEU A 299 -4.89 14.75 -8.10
C LEU A 299 -4.56 14.62 -9.59
N GLU A 300 -4.84 13.48 -10.21
CA GLU A 300 -4.63 13.25 -11.64
C GLU A 300 -5.48 14.19 -12.51
N ILE A 301 -6.76 14.38 -12.15
CA ILE A 301 -7.65 15.35 -12.82
C ILE A 301 -7.07 16.77 -12.68
N LYS A 302 -6.63 17.16 -11.49
CA LYS A 302 -6.08 18.51 -11.24
C LYS A 302 -4.78 18.76 -12.01
N GLU A 303 -3.92 17.76 -12.11
CA GLU A 303 -2.66 17.86 -12.86
C GLU A 303 -2.90 17.90 -14.37
N ASN A 304 -3.88 17.14 -14.88
CA ASN A 304 -4.19 17.06 -16.31
C ASN A 304 -5.16 18.17 -16.80
N ALA A 305 -6.02 18.70 -15.94
CA ALA A 305 -6.95 19.76 -16.29
C ALA A 305 -6.25 21.09 -16.69
N ASN A 306 -4.98 21.25 -16.33
CA ASN A 306 -4.18 22.43 -16.70
C ASN A 306 -3.36 22.25 -17.98
N GLN A 307 -3.44 21.11 -18.66
CA GLN A 307 -2.69 20.80 -19.88
C GLN A 307 -3.57 20.72 -21.15
N GLY A 308 -4.88 20.85 -21.05
CA GLY A 308 -5.80 20.92 -22.18
C GLY A 308 -5.78 22.32 -22.77
N GLU A 309 -5.28 22.49 -24.01
CA GLU A 309 -5.61 23.66 -24.82
C GLU A 309 -7.13 23.77 -24.91
N ALA A 310 -7.65 24.97 -24.60
CA ALA A 310 -9.08 25.23 -24.77
C ALA A 310 -9.44 24.98 -26.23
N ILE A 311 -10.28 23.99 -26.48
CA ILE A 311 -10.87 23.77 -27.79
C ILE A 311 -11.76 25.00 -28.02
N GLY A 312 -11.26 25.94 -28.83
CA GLY A 312 -12.04 27.09 -29.27
C GLY A 312 -13.17 26.57 -30.15
N PHE A 313 -14.41 26.73 -29.68
CA PHE A 313 -15.57 26.60 -30.52
C PHE A 313 -15.52 27.77 -31.50
N GLU A 314 -15.19 27.52 -32.76
CA GLU A 314 -15.47 28.46 -33.85
C GLU A 314 -16.98 28.62 -33.97
N GLU A 315 -17.49 29.82 -33.65
CA GLU A 315 -18.89 30.19 -33.97
C GLU A 315 -19.03 30.21 -35.50
N ASP A 316 -19.71 29.20 -36.02
CA ASP A 316 -20.21 29.24 -37.42
C ASP A 316 -21.09 30.44 -37.61
N LYS A 317 -20.52 31.48 -38.20
CA LYS A 317 -21.30 32.60 -38.76
C LYS A 317 -21.96 32.13 -40.05
N THR A 318 -23.09 31.45 -39.91
CA THR A 318 -24.01 31.23 -41.03
C THR A 318 -24.67 32.56 -41.40
N ASN A 319 -24.32 33.01 -42.59
CA ASN A 319 -24.88 34.16 -43.25
C ASN A 319 -26.42 34.18 -43.23
N ALA A 320 -26.97 35.25 -42.69
CA ALA A 320 -28.30 35.68 -43.04
C ALA A 320 -28.33 36.12 -44.51
N ILE A 321 -29.04 35.39 -45.35
CA ILE A 321 -29.43 35.84 -46.68
C ILE A 321 -30.88 36.32 -46.57
N THR A 322 -31.01 37.56 -46.94
CA THR A 322 -32.28 38.32 -47.17
C THR A 322 -33.39 37.55 -47.85
#